data_073395b14bc461ce5daa2876ba190a94
#
_entry.id   073395b14bc461ce5daa2876ba190a94
#
_cell.length_a   1.000
_cell.length_b   1.000
_cell.length_c   1.000
_cell.angle_alpha   90.00
_cell.angle_beta   90.00
_cell.angle_gamma   90.00
#
_symmetry.space_group_name_H-M   'P 1'
#
loop_
_entity.id
_entity.type
_entity.pdbx_description
1 polymer ?
#
loop_
_entity_poly.entity_id
_entity_poly.type
_entity_poly.pdbx_seq_one_letter_code
_entity_poly.pdbx_strand_id
1 'polypeptide(L)'
;MTVQLSPSVAQPQMVGTTITWTATASDTNSGTLDFQFSVELATNGFQVLQDYDVSNVFSWTPYAQEGKYQIQVIARNLTTLQTSTLTVPFAIKSRVAGSSPVISATNHPLVALYSAPACPSGSSMYVTFTNGTVSNQTGVNACNGSHSMNFYIGGLYPSTTYTLNYVLVTGSSSTNGPTGQFTTGPIPTGVPFPVMSVLVPAAPQDALTQSILLLDCYSNPVNTNNLDFVPTAVDLNGQVIWYYPGYDSSLNYGSYFIRPVPGGTFLLYPADENTGLRQQLFRQIDMAGNTIRQTSITRINQQLALLGQLPVVGFNHDSEILPNGHTLVKASQEEVFPAGTQGATAPVDILGDCIMDLDKNMQVDWVWSAFTYLNINQKDPLNETCTATSVDCPPLVLAPVANDWTHMNSLNYIPSSGDILVSLRNQDEVLKIDFNNGVGTGDVLWTLGKKGNFTMTGSTDPWPWFSHQHDVNYELNGTSVISLFDNGNTRIYKNPGEVSRGQVLNIDESAFTVSLAMNVNMPGFSPALGSAQRLDNGNYHFEAGWLDYTSSPYGEAIEVLPNGTFGFELIDNSVTYRGYRMDSLYELDAPGN
;
A
#
# COMPACT_ATOMS: atom_id res chain seq x y z
N MET A 1 6.48 -35.39 -14.82
CA MET A 1 6.76 -33.95 -15.04
C MET A 1 8.24 -33.70 -14.85
N THR A 2 8.85 -32.82 -15.65
CA THR A 2 10.24 -32.32 -15.49
C THR A 2 10.23 -30.81 -15.56
N VAL A 3 11.16 -30.17 -14.86
CA VAL A 3 11.35 -28.71 -14.87
C VAL A 3 12.81 -28.36 -15.07
N GLN A 4 13.07 -27.28 -15.78
CA GLN A 4 14.37 -26.63 -15.96
C GLN A 4 14.28 -25.17 -15.57
N LEU A 5 15.40 -24.57 -15.14
CA LEU A 5 15.48 -23.19 -14.68
C LEU A 5 16.77 -22.56 -15.24
N SER A 6 16.66 -21.40 -15.89
CA SER A 6 17.78 -20.69 -16.46
C SER A 6 17.73 -19.19 -16.13
N PRO A 7 18.89 -18.60 -15.75
CA PRO A 7 19.02 -17.16 -15.56
C PRO A 7 19.32 -16.43 -16.87
N SER A 8 18.92 -15.18 -16.98
CA SER A 8 19.24 -14.28 -18.11
C SER A 8 20.72 -13.93 -18.22
N VAL A 9 21.47 -14.06 -17.13
CA VAL A 9 22.90 -13.73 -17.03
C VAL A 9 23.65 -14.82 -16.25
N ALA A 10 24.90 -15.07 -16.63
CA ALA A 10 25.73 -16.06 -15.92
C ALA A 10 26.16 -15.57 -14.54
N GLN A 11 26.31 -16.51 -13.59
CA GLN A 11 26.89 -16.19 -12.28
C GLN A 11 28.42 -16.09 -12.33
N PRO A 12 29.07 -15.35 -11.41
CA PRO A 12 28.49 -14.53 -10.37
C PRO A 12 28.06 -13.15 -10.88
N GLN A 13 27.04 -12.56 -10.25
CA GLN A 13 26.61 -11.18 -10.48
C GLN A 13 26.89 -10.29 -9.26
N MET A 14 26.81 -8.97 -9.42
CA MET A 14 26.95 -8.03 -8.31
C MET A 14 25.59 -7.76 -7.65
N VAL A 15 25.58 -7.38 -6.37
CA VAL A 15 24.36 -6.89 -5.70
C VAL A 15 23.70 -5.79 -6.55
N GLY A 16 22.36 -5.75 -6.58
CA GLY A 16 21.59 -4.81 -7.38
C GLY A 16 21.54 -5.09 -8.88
N THR A 17 22.04 -6.27 -9.33
CA THR A 17 21.85 -6.72 -10.71
C THR A 17 20.52 -7.47 -10.81
N THR A 18 19.64 -7.04 -11.71
CA THR A 18 18.39 -7.75 -12.00
C THR A 18 18.68 -9.01 -12.83
N ILE A 19 18.19 -10.15 -12.36
CA ILE A 19 18.33 -11.46 -12.98
C ILE A 19 16.95 -11.99 -13.31
N THR A 20 16.64 -12.13 -14.58
CA THR A 20 15.38 -12.73 -15.03
C THR A 20 15.55 -14.25 -15.10
N TRP A 21 14.73 -14.96 -14.35
CA TRP A 21 14.66 -16.42 -14.30
C TRP A 21 13.55 -16.91 -15.21
N THR A 22 13.87 -17.88 -16.08
CA THR A 22 12.89 -18.54 -16.95
C THR A 22 12.84 -20.04 -16.62
N ALA A 23 11.66 -20.51 -16.27
CA ALA A 23 11.38 -21.92 -16.11
C ALA A 23 10.83 -22.53 -17.40
N THR A 24 11.20 -23.77 -17.69
CA THR A 24 10.54 -24.59 -18.71
C THR A 24 10.18 -25.92 -18.11
N ALA A 25 8.93 -26.36 -18.32
CA ALA A 25 8.48 -27.65 -17.79
C ALA A 25 7.77 -28.45 -18.85
N SER A 26 7.84 -29.79 -18.73
CA SER A 26 7.07 -30.72 -19.56
C SER A 26 6.41 -31.76 -18.68
N ASP A 27 5.15 -32.07 -19.00
CA ASP A 27 4.36 -33.13 -18.37
C ASP A 27 3.79 -34.04 -19.45
N THR A 28 3.75 -35.34 -19.18
CA THR A 28 3.10 -36.33 -20.03
C THR A 28 1.57 -36.30 -19.89
N ASN A 29 1.07 -35.72 -18.79
CA ASN A 29 -0.36 -35.51 -18.57
C ASN A 29 -0.79 -34.16 -19.16
N SER A 30 -2.01 -34.09 -19.63
CA SER A 30 -2.61 -32.83 -20.06
C SER A 30 -2.90 -31.91 -18.85
N GLY A 31 -2.86 -30.62 -19.06
CA GLY A 31 -3.19 -29.61 -18.05
C GLY A 31 -2.32 -28.36 -18.19
N THR A 32 -2.81 -27.25 -17.67
CA THR A 32 -2.04 -26.01 -17.55
C THR A 32 -0.99 -26.16 -16.45
N LEU A 33 0.20 -25.65 -16.71
CA LEU A 33 1.28 -25.60 -15.72
C LEU A 33 1.34 -24.20 -15.10
N ASP A 34 1.55 -24.15 -13.80
CA ASP A 34 1.90 -22.94 -13.06
C ASP A 34 3.24 -23.11 -12.35
N PHE A 35 3.85 -21.99 -11.93
CA PHE A 35 5.21 -21.94 -11.43
C PHE A 35 5.28 -21.07 -10.16
N GLN A 36 5.96 -21.57 -9.14
CA GLN A 36 6.35 -20.80 -7.96
C GLN A 36 7.86 -20.61 -7.95
N PHE A 37 8.31 -19.36 -7.72
CA PHE A 37 9.73 -19.04 -7.57
C PHE A 37 10.05 -18.67 -6.14
N SER A 38 11.14 -19.21 -5.62
CA SER A 38 11.61 -18.96 -4.26
C SER A 38 13.11 -18.78 -4.21
N VAL A 39 13.59 -18.08 -3.20
CA VAL A 39 15.01 -17.86 -2.95
C VAL A 39 15.38 -18.24 -1.52
N GLU A 40 16.55 -18.80 -1.34
CA GLU A 40 17.16 -19.05 -0.03
C GLU A 40 18.57 -18.46 0.00
N LEU A 41 18.90 -17.72 1.06
CA LEU A 41 20.26 -17.30 1.36
C LEU A 41 20.79 -18.11 2.55
N ALA A 42 21.90 -18.81 2.35
CA ALA A 42 22.51 -19.72 3.32
C ALA A 42 21.57 -20.90 3.70
N THR A 43 21.02 -20.91 4.90
CA THR A 43 20.14 -21.97 5.42
C THR A 43 18.92 -21.38 6.14
N ASN A 44 18.49 -20.19 5.72
CA ASN A 44 17.41 -19.47 6.39
C ASN A 44 16.00 -19.93 5.95
N GLY A 45 15.93 -20.94 5.08
CA GLY A 45 14.70 -21.41 4.44
C GLY A 45 14.33 -20.60 3.20
N PHE A 46 13.55 -21.23 2.34
CA PHE A 46 13.07 -20.59 1.12
C PHE A 46 12.01 -19.53 1.42
N GLN A 47 12.17 -18.37 0.79
CA GLN A 47 11.20 -17.30 0.76
C GLN A 47 10.55 -17.25 -0.62
N VAL A 48 9.24 -17.24 -0.68
CA VAL A 48 8.49 -17.13 -1.93
C VAL A 48 8.63 -15.71 -2.48
N LEU A 49 9.09 -15.61 -3.73
CA LEU A 49 9.18 -14.36 -4.49
C LEU A 49 7.97 -14.17 -5.39
N GLN A 50 7.56 -15.24 -6.08
CA GLN A 50 6.33 -15.33 -6.84
C GLN A 50 5.62 -16.62 -6.43
N ASP A 51 4.41 -16.49 -5.88
CA ASP A 51 3.56 -17.65 -5.61
C ASP A 51 3.06 -18.24 -6.94
N TYR A 52 2.44 -19.41 -6.92
CA TYR A 52 2.03 -20.13 -8.12
C TYR A 52 1.26 -19.23 -9.10
N ASP A 53 1.80 -19.08 -10.29
CA ASP A 53 1.27 -18.30 -11.40
C ASP A 53 1.56 -19.00 -12.73
N VAL A 54 0.76 -18.73 -13.76
CA VAL A 54 1.00 -19.27 -15.11
C VAL A 54 2.24 -18.68 -15.76
N SER A 55 2.72 -17.53 -15.30
CA SER A 55 3.98 -16.95 -15.73
C SER A 55 5.15 -17.84 -15.33
N ASN A 56 5.89 -18.28 -16.33
CA ASN A 56 7.12 -19.05 -16.14
C ASN A 56 8.37 -18.18 -16.05
N VAL A 57 8.21 -16.88 -15.86
CA VAL A 57 9.30 -15.89 -15.82
C VAL A 57 9.16 -15.04 -14.56
N PHE A 58 10.26 -14.85 -13.83
CA PHE A 58 10.35 -13.95 -12.70
C PHE A 58 11.67 -13.17 -12.70
N SER A 59 11.62 -11.87 -12.41
CA SER A 59 12.80 -11.00 -12.29
C SER A 59 13.13 -10.77 -10.82
N TRP A 60 14.36 -11.06 -10.43
CA TRP A 60 14.88 -10.94 -9.07
C TRP A 60 16.07 -9.98 -9.01
N THR A 61 16.06 -9.04 -8.06
CA THR A 61 17.13 -8.06 -7.87
C THR A 61 17.65 -8.13 -6.42
N PRO A 62 18.68 -8.96 -6.14
CA PRO A 62 19.28 -9.05 -4.81
C PRO A 62 20.12 -7.80 -4.51
N TYR A 63 19.59 -6.84 -3.78
CA TYR A 63 20.32 -5.62 -3.42
C TYR A 63 20.86 -5.63 -1.99
N ALA A 64 20.19 -6.31 -1.07
CA ALA A 64 20.48 -6.18 0.36
C ALA A 64 21.81 -6.83 0.75
N GLN A 65 22.12 -8.00 0.22
CA GLN A 65 23.26 -8.80 0.67
C GLN A 65 23.88 -9.62 -0.46
N GLU A 66 25.22 -9.71 -0.50
CA GLU A 66 25.95 -10.70 -1.27
C GLU A 66 25.94 -12.07 -0.60
N GLY A 67 26.16 -13.13 -1.40
CA GLY A 67 26.21 -14.49 -0.88
C GLY A 67 26.00 -15.58 -1.93
N LYS A 68 25.92 -16.81 -1.47
CA LYS A 68 25.52 -17.95 -2.29
C LYS A 68 24.03 -18.20 -2.05
N TYR A 69 23.25 -17.89 -3.04
CA TYR A 69 21.81 -18.12 -3.02
C TYR A 69 21.46 -19.46 -3.65
N GLN A 70 20.35 -20.04 -3.22
CA GLN A 70 19.65 -21.12 -3.90
C GLN A 70 18.37 -20.55 -4.50
N ILE A 71 18.18 -20.75 -5.78
CA ILE A 71 16.96 -20.35 -6.49
C ILE A 71 16.18 -21.60 -6.79
N GLN A 72 14.93 -21.65 -6.34
CA GLN A 72 14.04 -22.78 -6.53
C GLN A 72 12.87 -22.41 -7.43
N VAL A 73 12.54 -23.29 -8.36
CA VAL A 73 11.26 -23.29 -9.06
C VAL A 73 10.50 -24.56 -8.77
N ILE A 74 9.21 -24.44 -8.53
CA ILE A 74 8.28 -25.56 -8.46
C ILE A 74 7.29 -25.38 -9.61
N ALA A 75 7.29 -26.31 -10.56
CA ALA A 75 6.25 -26.41 -11.58
C ALA A 75 5.15 -27.34 -11.08
N ARG A 76 3.88 -26.97 -11.27
CA ARG A 76 2.71 -27.74 -10.86
C ARG A 76 1.73 -27.87 -12.03
N ASN A 77 1.15 -29.05 -12.23
CA ASN A 77 0.06 -29.26 -13.18
C ASN A 77 -1.28 -29.03 -12.47
N LEU A 78 -2.05 -28.07 -12.91
CA LEU A 78 -3.30 -27.66 -12.29
C LEU A 78 -4.42 -28.74 -12.34
N THR A 79 -4.30 -29.69 -13.28
CA THR A 79 -5.28 -30.80 -13.40
C THR A 79 -4.94 -31.98 -12.49
N THR A 80 -3.67 -32.37 -12.46
CA THR A 80 -3.23 -33.57 -11.71
C THR A 80 -2.66 -33.27 -10.35
N LEU A 81 -2.37 -31.99 -10.06
CA LEU A 81 -1.68 -31.47 -8.88
C LEU A 81 -0.26 -32.05 -8.67
N GLN A 82 0.29 -32.73 -9.69
CA GLN A 82 1.66 -33.18 -9.67
C GLN A 82 2.62 -32.01 -9.75
N THR A 83 3.71 -32.10 -9.00
CA THR A 83 4.77 -31.07 -8.94
C THR A 83 6.11 -31.63 -9.38
N SER A 84 6.97 -30.75 -9.88
CA SER A 84 8.39 -31.01 -10.11
C SER A 84 9.19 -29.81 -9.62
N THR A 85 10.22 -30.06 -8.82
CA THR A 85 11.04 -29.04 -8.19
C THR A 85 12.47 -29.07 -8.71
N LEU A 86 13.03 -27.91 -8.99
CA LEU A 86 14.44 -27.74 -9.29
C LEU A 86 15.02 -26.59 -8.48
N THR A 87 16.18 -26.84 -7.85
CA THR A 87 16.95 -25.83 -7.13
C THR A 87 18.33 -25.67 -7.78
N VAL A 88 18.74 -24.44 -8.05
CA VAL A 88 20.03 -24.11 -8.63
C VAL A 88 20.78 -23.09 -7.79
N PRO A 89 22.10 -23.22 -7.60
CA PRO A 89 22.89 -22.22 -6.89
C PRO A 89 23.14 -21.00 -7.76
N PHE A 90 23.17 -19.80 -7.16
CA PHE A 90 23.54 -18.56 -7.82
C PHE A 90 24.34 -17.65 -6.89
N ALA A 91 25.52 -17.22 -7.32
CA ALA A 91 26.42 -16.41 -6.52
C ALA A 91 26.24 -14.91 -6.81
N ILE A 92 26.05 -14.15 -5.75
CA ILE A 92 26.02 -12.68 -5.76
C ILE A 92 27.27 -12.17 -5.03
N LYS A 93 27.96 -11.19 -5.62
CA LYS A 93 29.17 -10.56 -5.09
C LYS A 93 28.92 -9.15 -4.62
N SER A 94 29.73 -8.71 -3.65
CA SER A 94 29.81 -7.30 -3.26
C SER A 94 30.26 -6.42 -4.44
N ARG A 95 29.74 -5.20 -4.52
CA ARG A 95 30.27 -4.14 -5.40
C ARG A 95 31.55 -3.51 -4.83
N VAL A 96 31.77 -3.65 -3.52
CA VAL A 96 32.89 -3.04 -2.82
C VAL A 96 34.12 -3.92 -2.93
N ALA A 97 35.21 -3.34 -3.44
CA ALA A 97 36.53 -3.95 -3.49
C ALA A 97 37.53 -3.09 -2.72
N GLY A 98 37.54 -3.22 -1.39
CA GLY A 98 38.40 -2.43 -0.51
C GLY A 98 37.65 -1.60 0.52
N SER A 99 38.11 -0.39 0.83
CA SER A 99 37.55 0.44 1.92
C SER A 99 36.68 1.63 1.45
N SER A 100 36.55 1.82 0.13
CA SER A 100 35.74 2.93 -0.42
C SER A 100 34.36 2.43 -0.80
N PRO A 101 33.29 3.22 -0.55
CA PRO A 101 31.95 2.88 -1.02
C PRO A 101 31.85 2.96 -2.54
N VAL A 102 30.88 2.24 -3.09
CA VAL A 102 30.51 2.28 -4.52
C VAL A 102 29.09 2.76 -4.65
N ILE A 103 28.86 3.80 -5.47
CA ILE A 103 27.54 4.33 -5.76
C ILE A 103 27.20 3.97 -7.21
N SER A 104 26.02 3.39 -7.42
CA SER A 104 25.57 2.91 -8.73
C SER A 104 24.16 3.42 -9.01
N ALA A 105 23.87 3.72 -10.29
CA ALA A 105 22.51 3.94 -10.74
C ALA A 105 21.68 2.64 -10.61
N THR A 106 20.39 2.80 -10.49
CA THR A 106 19.38 1.73 -10.58
C THR A 106 18.56 1.90 -11.85
N ASN A 107 17.56 1.06 -12.06
CA ASN A 107 16.58 1.25 -13.13
C ASN A 107 15.67 2.46 -12.90
N HIS A 108 15.58 2.94 -11.66
CA HIS A 108 14.84 4.14 -11.31
C HIS A 108 15.76 5.37 -11.36
N PRO A 109 15.51 6.39 -12.20
CA PRO A 109 16.46 7.51 -12.39
C PRO A 109 16.70 8.36 -11.16
N LEU A 110 15.75 8.36 -10.18
CA LEU A 110 15.85 9.11 -8.93
C LEU A 110 16.32 8.24 -7.75
N VAL A 111 16.79 7.01 -7.98
CA VAL A 111 17.23 6.09 -6.93
C VAL A 111 18.63 5.58 -7.22
N ALA A 112 19.54 5.75 -6.28
CA ALA A 112 20.89 5.16 -6.33
C ALA A 112 20.99 3.92 -5.43
N LEU A 113 21.88 3.00 -5.77
CA LEU A 113 22.35 1.94 -4.88
C LEU A 113 23.72 2.35 -4.31
N TYR A 114 23.78 2.57 -3.00
CA TYR A 114 25.01 2.85 -2.25
C TYR A 114 25.49 1.56 -1.55
N SER A 115 26.68 1.12 -1.90
CA SER A 115 27.32 -0.06 -1.28
C SER A 115 28.54 0.38 -0.48
N ALA A 116 28.50 0.22 0.84
CA ALA A 116 29.58 0.50 1.76
C ALA A 116 30.35 -0.79 2.12
N PRO A 117 31.62 -0.68 2.55
CA PRO A 117 32.34 -1.82 3.11
C PRO A 117 31.62 -2.48 4.28
N ALA A 118 31.95 -3.75 4.54
CA ALA A 118 31.48 -4.44 5.73
C ALA A 118 31.88 -3.67 7.00
N CYS A 119 31.01 -3.70 7.99
CA CYS A 119 31.21 -3.03 9.28
C CYS A 119 31.13 -4.03 10.43
N PRO A 120 31.78 -3.77 11.58
CA PRO A 120 31.87 -4.72 12.69
C PRO A 120 30.49 -5.08 13.24
N SER A 121 30.26 -6.36 13.56
CA SER A 121 29.05 -6.81 14.26
C SER A 121 28.86 -6.04 15.58
N GLY A 122 27.61 -5.69 15.91
CA GLY A 122 27.26 -4.88 17.06
C GLY A 122 27.36 -3.36 16.82
N SER A 123 27.76 -2.96 15.61
CA SER A 123 27.62 -1.58 15.10
C SER A 123 26.39 -1.47 14.20
N SER A 124 26.06 -0.24 13.81
CA SER A 124 25.04 0.04 12.79
C SER A 124 25.55 1.08 11.79
N MET A 125 24.90 1.17 10.65
CA MET A 125 25.27 2.09 9.58
C MET A 125 24.04 2.69 8.94
N TYR A 126 24.15 3.96 8.56
CA TYR A 126 23.21 4.66 7.67
C TYR A 126 23.99 5.53 6.68
N VAL A 127 23.33 6.03 5.67
CA VAL A 127 23.92 6.92 4.66
C VAL A 127 23.29 8.29 4.75
N THR A 128 24.12 9.33 4.86
CA THR A 128 23.69 10.73 4.70
C THR A 128 23.90 11.16 3.26
N PHE A 129 22.99 11.99 2.76
CA PHE A 129 23.09 12.54 1.40
C PHE A 129 22.56 13.98 1.36
N THR A 130 23.25 14.85 0.59
CA THR A 130 22.90 16.26 0.49
C THR A 130 23.22 16.81 -0.90
N ASN A 131 22.36 17.72 -1.37
CA ASN A 131 22.62 18.54 -2.57
C ASN A 131 23.17 19.95 -2.22
N GLY A 132 23.51 20.17 -0.94
CA GLY A 132 23.97 21.46 -0.42
C GLY A 132 22.84 22.35 0.13
N THR A 133 21.58 22.09 -0.20
CA THR A 133 20.41 22.81 0.32
C THR A 133 19.58 21.90 1.24
N VAL A 134 19.32 20.67 0.80
CA VAL A 134 18.58 19.66 1.56
C VAL A 134 19.54 18.55 1.96
N SER A 135 19.43 18.09 3.20
CA SER A 135 20.20 16.97 3.75
C SER A 135 19.25 15.95 4.36
N ASN A 136 19.41 14.68 3.96
CA ASN A 136 18.61 13.56 4.43
C ASN A 136 19.50 12.35 4.75
N GLN A 137 18.91 11.32 5.33
CA GLN A 137 19.58 10.06 5.63
C GLN A 137 18.67 8.86 5.34
N THR A 138 19.29 7.69 5.20
CA THR A 138 18.59 6.42 5.10
C THR A 138 18.17 5.90 6.46
N GLY A 139 17.33 4.87 6.50
CA GLY A 139 17.14 4.05 7.69
C GLY A 139 18.47 3.46 8.19
N VAL A 140 18.52 3.11 9.48
CA VAL A 140 19.69 2.57 10.16
C VAL A 140 19.70 1.04 10.05
N ASN A 141 20.76 0.46 9.48
CA ASN A 141 20.92 -0.99 9.33
C ASN A 141 21.98 -1.54 10.28
N ALA A 142 21.69 -2.68 10.91
CA ALA A 142 22.65 -3.37 11.76
C ALA A 142 23.78 -4.02 10.93
N CYS A 143 25.03 -3.90 11.41
CA CYS A 143 26.18 -4.53 10.79
C CYS A 143 26.29 -6.02 11.15
N ASN A 144 26.59 -6.87 10.16
CA ASN A 144 26.75 -8.31 10.37
C ASN A 144 28.21 -8.81 10.41
N GLY A 145 29.19 -7.91 10.22
CA GLY A 145 30.63 -8.20 10.33
C GLY A 145 31.30 -8.79 9.08
N SER A 146 30.55 -9.23 8.08
CA SER A 146 31.11 -10.01 6.97
C SER A 146 30.68 -9.57 5.57
N HIS A 147 29.56 -8.85 5.45
CA HIS A 147 28.99 -8.45 4.15
C HIS A 147 29.00 -6.93 3.98
N SER A 148 29.07 -6.47 2.74
CA SER A 148 28.90 -5.06 2.41
C SER A 148 27.53 -4.57 2.87
N MET A 149 27.47 -3.30 3.24
CA MET A 149 26.23 -2.64 3.63
C MET A 149 25.64 -1.94 2.41
N ASN A 150 24.43 -2.32 2.03
CA ASN A 150 23.79 -1.83 0.81
C ASN A 150 22.52 -1.06 1.15
N PHE A 151 22.37 0.11 0.53
CA PHE A 151 21.26 1.02 0.77
C PHE A 151 20.73 1.56 -0.56
N TYR A 152 19.44 1.54 -0.78
CA TYR A 152 18.86 2.42 -1.77
C TYR A 152 18.85 3.86 -1.24
N ILE A 153 19.16 4.81 -2.10
CA ILE A 153 19.09 6.25 -1.82
C ILE A 153 17.98 6.82 -2.68
N GLY A 154 16.88 7.22 -2.06
CA GLY A 154 15.70 7.79 -2.72
C GLY A 154 15.25 9.08 -2.05
N GLY A 155 14.18 9.70 -2.58
CA GLY A 155 13.79 11.05 -2.16
C GLY A 155 14.69 12.12 -2.74
N LEU A 156 15.17 11.91 -3.97
CA LEU A 156 16.14 12.76 -4.66
C LEU A 156 15.47 13.57 -5.78
N TYR A 157 15.84 14.86 -5.88
CA TYR A 157 15.39 15.68 -7.01
C TYR A 157 16.00 15.21 -8.34
N PRO A 158 15.28 15.36 -9.45
CA PRO A 158 15.77 14.99 -10.76
C PRO A 158 16.94 15.88 -11.21
N SER A 159 17.82 15.32 -12.04
CA SER A 159 18.99 16.02 -12.64
C SER A 159 19.84 16.77 -11.62
N THR A 160 19.95 16.25 -10.40
CA THR A 160 20.60 16.91 -9.26
C THR A 160 21.76 16.08 -8.75
N THR A 161 22.88 16.74 -8.43
CA THR A 161 24.07 16.08 -7.86
C THR A 161 24.02 16.09 -6.34
N TYR A 162 24.21 14.93 -5.75
CA TYR A 162 24.28 14.71 -4.31
C TYR A 162 25.67 14.27 -3.88
N THR A 163 26.09 14.73 -2.71
CA THR A 163 27.23 14.20 -1.97
C THR A 163 26.73 13.23 -0.92
N LEU A 164 27.28 12.01 -0.89
CA LEU A 164 26.85 10.91 -0.03
C LEU A 164 28.04 10.42 0.81
N ASN A 165 27.78 10.04 2.06
CA ASN A 165 28.71 9.27 2.89
C ASN A 165 27.95 8.37 3.85
N TYR A 166 28.53 7.20 4.19
CA TYR A 166 27.99 6.41 5.28
C TYR A 166 28.43 6.98 6.64
N VAL A 167 27.62 6.72 7.65
CA VAL A 167 27.92 6.98 9.07
C VAL A 167 27.89 5.63 9.78
N LEU A 168 29.06 5.24 10.35
CA LEU A 168 29.19 4.05 11.18
C LEU A 168 28.97 4.44 12.64
N VAL A 169 28.02 3.79 13.31
CA VAL A 169 27.71 4.00 14.73
C VAL A 169 28.16 2.78 15.52
N THR A 170 29.02 2.99 16.50
CA THR A 170 29.52 1.97 17.42
C THR A 170 29.36 2.44 18.86
N GLY A 171 28.42 1.86 19.58
CA GLY A 171 28.02 2.35 20.90
C GLY A 171 27.52 3.80 20.82
N SER A 172 28.12 4.72 21.54
CA SER A 172 27.80 6.16 21.51
C SER A 172 28.65 6.98 20.52
N SER A 173 29.53 6.34 19.75
CA SER A 173 30.43 7.01 18.81
C SER A 173 29.97 6.84 17.38
N SER A 174 30.09 7.91 16.58
CA SER A 174 29.83 7.88 15.13
C SER A 174 31.10 8.27 14.35
N THR A 175 31.29 7.65 13.19
CA THR A 175 32.42 7.89 12.29
C THR A 175 31.92 8.00 10.86
N ASN A 176 32.27 9.10 10.18
CA ASN A 176 31.93 9.29 8.77
C ASN A 176 32.88 8.50 7.86
N GLY A 177 32.30 7.82 6.88
CA GLY A 177 33.03 7.23 5.78
C GLY A 177 33.46 8.23 4.72
N PRO A 178 34.21 7.78 3.69
CA PRO A 178 34.55 8.61 2.55
C PRO A 178 33.32 9.14 1.83
N THR A 179 33.41 10.37 1.32
CA THR A 179 32.36 10.97 0.50
C THR A 179 32.42 10.45 -0.93
N GLY A 180 31.24 10.29 -1.54
CA GLY A 180 31.07 10.02 -2.98
C GLY A 180 30.03 10.97 -3.56
N GLN A 181 29.91 10.99 -4.87
CA GLN A 181 28.90 11.79 -5.57
C GLN A 181 28.02 10.92 -6.47
N PHE A 182 26.78 11.31 -6.61
CA PHE A 182 25.80 10.72 -7.52
C PHE A 182 24.95 11.83 -8.13
N THR A 183 24.73 11.76 -9.44
CA THR A 183 23.81 12.66 -10.13
C THR A 183 22.62 11.86 -10.63
N THR A 184 21.42 12.26 -10.21
CA THR A 184 20.14 11.64 -10.63
C THR A 184 19.86 11.89 -12.11
N GLY A 185 19.10 11.00 -12.72
CA GLY A 185 18.55 11.19 -14.05
C GLY A 185 17.41 12.23 -14.08
N PRO A 186 16.96 12.60 -15.29
CA PRO A 186 15.75 13.41 -15.46
C PRO A 186 14.48 12.59 -15.13
N ILE A 187 13.37 13.29 -14.89
CA ILE A 187 12.04 12.67 -14.90
C ILE A 187 11.75 12.16 -16.32
N PRO A 188 11.20 10.94 -16.48
CA PRO A 188 10.90 10.41 -17.80
C PRO A 188 9.79 11.21 -18.48
N THR A 189 9.97 11.48 -19.77
CA THR A 189 8.92 12.06 -20.62
C THR A 189 7.92 10.97 -21.00
N GLY A 190 6.63 11.20 -20.81
CA GLY A 190 5.58 10.24 -21.15
C GLY A 190 4.90 9.57 -19.95
N VAL A 191 5.42 9.79 -18.75
CA VAL A 191 4.67 9.53 -17.51
C VAL A 191 3.83 10.78 -17.21
N PRO A 192 2.51 10.66 -17.06
CA PRO A 192 1.63 11.80 -16.82
C PRO A 192 1.64 12.19 -15.34
N PHE A 193 2.72 12.82 -14.89
CA PHE A 193 2.82 13.33 -13.54
C PHE A 193 1.79 14.43 -13.27
N PRO A 194 1.17 14.44 -12.08
CA PRO A 194 0.29 15.53 -11.69
C PRO A 194 1.08 16.85 -11.57
N VAL A 195 0.39 17.95 -11.91
CA VAL A 195 0.93 19.30 -11.72
C VAL A 195 0.51 19.80 -10.35
N MET A 196 1.49 20.10 -9.52
CA MET A 196 1.29 20.54 -8.14
C MET A 196 1.23 22.07 -8.04
N SER A 197 0.36 22.58 -7.14
CA SER A 197 0.24 23.99 -6.82
C SER A 197 0.07 24.19 -5.31
N VAL A 198 1.05 24.81 -4.66
CA VAL A 198 0.99 25.14 -3.23
C VAL A 198 0.15 26.40 -3.03
N LEU A 199 -0.94 26.26 -2.30
CA LEU A 199 -1.84 27.37 -1.95
C LEU A 199 -1.42 28.01 -0.62
N VAL A 200 -1.15 27.18 0.38
CA VAL A 200 -0.63 27.62 1.69
C VAL A 200 0.69 26.87 1.93
N PRO A 201 1.83 27.55 1.93
CA PRO A 201 3.10 26.91 2.19
C PRO A 201 3.20 26.43 3.64
N ALA A 202 3.80 25.26 3.86
CA ALA A 202 4.03 24.74 5.20
C ALA A 202 4.91 25.72 6.00
N ALA A 203 4.58 25.89 7.29
CA ALA A 203 5.42 26.69 8.17
C ALA A 203 6.81 26.05 8.30
N PRO A 204 7.90 26.84 8.44
CA PRO A 204 9.26 26.31 8.45
C PRO A 204 9.51 25.21 9.49
N GLN A 205 8.87 25.27 10.66
CA GLN A 205 8.96 24.24 11.70
C GLN A 205 8.26 22.94 11.30
N ASP A 206 7.18 23.02 10.55
CA ASP A 206 6.38 21.86 10.13
C ASP A 206 6.96 21.20 8.87
N ALA A 207 7.72 21.99 8.08
CA ALA A 207 8.47 21.49 6.93
C ALA A 207 9.74 20.69 7.31
N LEU A 208 10.10 20.61 8.59
CA LEU A 208 11.28 19.85 9.07
C LEU A 208 10.93 18.40 9.40
N THR A 209 9.66 18.10 9.65
CA THR A 209 9.14 16.77 9.93
C THR A 209 8.11 16.41 8.88
N GLN A 210 8.06 15.14 8.50
CA GLN A 210 7.09 14.60 7.51
C GLN A 210 7.01 15.48 6.25
N SER A 211 8.20 15.80 5.70
CA SER A 211 8.40 16.74 4.60
C SER A 211 8.12 16.15 3.20
N ILE A 212 7.75 14.89 3.14
CA ILE A 212 7.39 14.17 1.91
C ILE A 212 5.89 13.91 1.90
N LEU A 213 5.28 14.10 0.74
CA LEU A 213 3.90 13.73 0.48
C LEU A 213 3.89 12.66 -0.63
N LEU A 214 3.50 11.44 -0.28
CA LEU A 214 3.26 10.35 -1.24
C LEU A 214 1.79 10.35 -1.61
N LEU A 215 1.51 10.56 -2.88
CA LEU A 215 0.17 10.65 -3.45
C LEU A 215 -0.12 9.48 -4.38
N ASP A 216 -1.28 8.93 -4.23
CA ASP A 216 -1.83 7.84 -5.04
C ASP A 216 -2.65 8.42 -6.18
N CYS A 217 -1.98 9.06 -7.14
CA CYS A 217 -2.58 9.91 -8.16
C CYS A 217 -3.16 9.15 -9.35
N TYR A 218 -4.33 9.62 -9.84
CA TYR A 218 -4.94 9.22 -11.11
C TYR A 218 -4.61 10.24 -12.20
N SER A 219 -3.94 9.84 -13.25
CA SER A 219 -3.40 10.75 -14.26
C SER A 219 -4.42 11.34 -15.23
N ASN A 220 -5.64 10.84 -15.30
CA ASN A 220 -6.63 11.34 -16.26
C ASN A 220 -8.04 11.35 -15.70
N PRO A 221 -8.36 12.29 -14.79
CA PRO A 221 -9.65 12.35 -14.10
C PRO A 221 -10.83 12.65 -15.03
N VAL A 222 -10.60 13.18 -16.24
CA VAL A 222 -11.65 13.51 -17.21
C VAL A 222 -12.06 12.33 -18.07
N ASN A 223 -11.17 11.36 -18.26
CA ASN A 223 -11.43 10.16 -19.05
C ASN A 223 -11.50 8.92 -18.16
N THR A 224 -12.66 8.71 -17.55
CA THR A 224 -12.91 7.57 -16.65
C THR A 224 -12.72 6.18 -17.28
N ASN A 225 -12.53 6.09 -18.60
CA ASN A 225 -12.23 4.83 -19.27
C ASN A 225 -10.73 4.47 -19.26
N ASN A 226 -9.86 5.43 -18.91
CA ASN A 226 -8.39 5.28 -18.90
C ASN A 226 -7.83 5.96 -17.64
N LEU A 227 -8.13 5.41 -16.47
CA LEU A 227 -7.52 5.85 -15.21
C LEU A 227 -6.13 5.23 -15.10
N ASP A 228 -5.11 6.06 -15.25
CA ASP A 228 -3.71 5.66 -15.06
C ASP A 228 -3.28 6.05 -13.64
N PHE A 229 -2.91 5.09 -12.82
CA PHE A 229 -2.33 5.36 -11.53
C PHE A 229 -0.83 5.59 -11.65
N VAL A 230 -0.38 6.73 -11.16
CA VAL A 230 1.03 7.10 -11.07
C VAL A 230 1.35 7.53 -9.65
N PRO A 231 1.48 6.59 -8.69
CA PRO A 231 1.90 6.94 -7.35
C PRO A 231 3.17 7.78 -7.39
N THR A 232 3.10 8.98 -6.80
CA THR A 232 4.16 9.99 -6.89
C THR A 232 4.45 10.57 -5.52
N ALA A 233 5.72 10.58 -5.12
CA ALA A 233 6.16 11.31 -3.92
C ALA A 233 6.72 12.67 -4.33
N VAL A 234 6.27 13.71 -3.61
CA VAL A 234 6.72 15.09 -3.78
C VAL A 234 7.21 15.67 -2.46
N ASP A 235 8.03 16.72 -2.52
CA ASP A 235 8.27 17.58 -1.36
C ASP A 235 7.08 18.52 -1.12
N LEU A 236 7.10 19.28 -0.02
CA LEU A 236 6.01 20.22 0.30
C LEU A 236 5.96 21.46 -0.62
N ASN A 237 6.87 21.57 -1.60
CA ASN A 237 6.78 22.55 -2.68
C ASN A 237 6.22 21.94 -3.98
N GLY A 238 5.80 20.65 -3.94
CA GLY A 238 5.25 19.95 -5.08
C GLY A 238 6.28 19.43 -6.09
N GLN A 239 7.57 19.37 -5.71
CA GLN A 239 8.61 18.84 -6.60
C GLN A 239 8.69 17.32 -6.48
N VAL A 240 8.62 16.60 -7.61
CA VAL A 240 8.71 15.14 -7.65
C VAL A 240 10.10 14.67 -7.18
N ILE A 241 10.11 13.76 -6.22
CA ILE A 241 11.32 13.15 -5.64
C ILE A 241 11.34 11.62 -5.75
N TRP A 242 10.21 11.02 -6.10
CA TRP A 242 10.06 9.59 -6.39
C TRP A 242 8.73 9.34 -7.11
N TYR A 243 8.63 8.24 -7.82
CA TYR A 243 7.38 7.78 -8.45
C TYR A 243 7.42 6.25 -8.64
N TYR A 244 6.29 5.62 -8.82
CA TYR A 244 6.24 4.20 -9.17
C TYR A 244 6.65 4.01 -10.64
N PRO A 245 7.77 3.27 -10.92
CA PRO A 245 8.30 3.17 -12.30
C PRO A 245 7.58 2.12 -13.16
N GLY A 246 6.60 1.38 -12.59
CA GLY A 246 5.86 0.34 -13.30
C GLY A 246 4.69 0.85 -14.15
N TYR A 247 4.61 2.16 -14.39
CA TYR A 247 3.63 2.71 -15.31
C TYR A 247 3.89 2.27 -16.76
N ASP A 248 2.89 1.66 -17.39
CA ASP A 248 2.92 1.28 -18.80
C ASP A 248 1.67 1.84 -19.51
N SER A 249 1.89 2.86 -20.36
CA SER A 249 0.82 3.50 -21.11
C SER A 249 0.11 2.58 -22.12
N SER A 250 0.74 1.46 -22.51
CA SER A 250 0.15 0.50 -23.45
C SER A 250 -0.89 -0.41 -22.78
N LEU A 251 -0.79 -0.57 -21.45
CA LEU A 251 -1.67 -1.44 -20.67
C LEU A 251 -2.84 -0.68 -20.02
N ASN A 252 -2.83 0.66 -20.05
CA ASN A 252 -3.80 1.53 -19.35
C ASN A 252 -3.91 1.21 -17.84
N TYR A 253 -2.86 0.62 -17.23
CA TYR A 253 -2.92 0.12 -15.87
C TYR A 253 -1.64 0.48 -15.11
N GLY A 254 -1.75 1.47 -14.23
CA GLY A 254 -0.83 1.61 -13.14
C GLY A 254 -1.21 0.70 -11.96
N SER A 255 -0.56 0.89 -10.82
CA SER A 255 -1.03 0.28 -9.58
C SER A 255 -2.23 1.06 -9.04
N TYR A 256 -3.29 0.36 -8.70
CA TYR A 256 -4.54 0.94 -8.19
C TYR A 256 -4.45 1.41 -6.73
N PHE A 257 -3.33 1.22 -6.08
CA PHE A 257 -3.12 1.50 -4.67
C PHE A 257 -1.63 1.46 -4.37
N ILE A 258 -1.16 2.36 -3.52
CA ILE A 258 0.17 2.26 -2.93
C ILE A 258 0.09 2.46 -1.41
N ARG A 259 0.74 1.58 -0.66
CA ARG A 259 0.96 1.78 0.77
C ARG A 259 2.44 1.74 1.07
N PRO A 260 3.01 2.79 1.65
CA PRO A 260 4.40 2.77 2.09
C PRO A 260 4.55 1.82 3.29
N VAL A 261 5.71 1.17 3.35
CA VAL A 261 6.08 0.24 4.42
C VAL A 261 7.40 0.68 5.00
N PRO A 262 7.59 0.64 6.33
CA PRO A 262 8.87 0.95 6.96
C PRO A 262 10.03 0.19 6.31
N GLY A 263 11.15 0.89 6.08
CA GLY A 263 12.32 0.33 5.40
C GLY A 263 12.38 0.61 3.90
N GLY A 264 11.47 1.44 3.34
CA GLY A 264 11.53 1.89 1.95
C GLY A 264 11.02 0.88 0.93
N THR A 265 9.97 0.16 1.29
CA THR A 265 9.24 -0.72 0.38
C THR A 265 7.79 -0.28 0.26
N PHE A 266 7.07 -0.77 -0.76
CA PHE A 266 5.69 -0.37 -1.01
C PHE A 266 4.83 -1.57 -1.38
N LEU A 267 3.57 -1.56 -0.93
CA LEU A 267 2.55 -2.53 -1.33
C LEU A 267 1.69 -1.96 -2.45
N LEU A 268 1.34 -2.79 -3.42
CA LEU A 268 0.66 -2.39 -4.65
C LEU A 268 -0.36 -3.45 -5.07
N TYR A 269 -1.41 -3.01 -5.78
CA TYR A 269 -2.39 -3.87 -6.46
C TYR A 269 -2.37 -3.66 -7.98
N PRO A 270 -1.33 -4.10 -8.69
CA PRO A 270 -1.27 -3.94 -10.14
C PRO A 270 -2.27 -4.84 -10.87
N ALA A 271 -2.50 -4.51 -12.13
CA ALA A 271 -3.21 -5.38 -13.05
C ALA A 271 -2.41 -6.66 -13.33
N ASP A 272 -3.10 -7.72 -13.67
CA ASP A 272 -2.47 -8.91 -14.24
C ASP A 272 -2.30 -8.73 -15.75
N GLU A 273 -1.06 -8.66 -16.20
CA GLU A 273 -0.70 -8.49 -17.61
C GLU A 273 -1.23 -9.62 -18.53
N ASN A 274 -1.42 -10.82 -17.97
CA ASN A 274 -1.91 -11.98 -18.73
C ASN A 274 -3.42 -11.91 -19.00
N THR A 275 -4.19 -11.37 -18.08
CA THR A 275 -5.65 -11.27 -18.18
C THR A 275 -6.12 -9.86 -18.58
N GLY A 276 -5.29 -8.85 -18.41
CA GLY A 276 -5.66 -7.45 -18.59
C GLY A 276 -6.65 -6.93 -17.54
N LEU A 277 -6.91 -7.71 -16.48
CA LEU A 277 -7.82 -7.33 -15.41
C LEU A 277 -7.07 -6.54 -14.33
N ARG A 278 -7.71 -5.49 -13.82
CA ARG A 278 -7.20 -4.65 -12.74
C ARG A 278 -7.29 -5.36 -11.39
N GLN A 279 -6.43 -4.94 -10.43
CA GLN A 279 -6.49 -5.41 -9.04
C GLN A 279 -6.31 -6.93 -8.87
N GLN A 280 -5.60 -7.57 -9.79
CA GLN A 280 -5.44 -9.03 -9.79
C GLN A 280 -4.17 -9.53 -9.12
N LEU A 281 -3.20 -8.63 -8.91
CA LEU A 281 -1.94 -8.97 -8.23
C LEU A 281 -1.82 -8.21 -6.91
N PHE A 282 -1.32 -8.89 -5.90
CA PHE A 282 -0.71 -8.27 -4.72
C PHE A 282 0.79 -8.32 -4.88
N ARG A 283 1.44 -7.17 -4.80
CA ARG A 283 2.89 -7.02 -5.02
C ARG A 283 3.52 -6.13 -3.96
N GLN A 284 4.66 -6.55 -3.46
CA GLN A 284 5.57 -5.69 -2.68
C GLN A 284 6.77 -5.35 -3.55
N ILE A 285 7.13 -4.07 -3.60
CA ILE A 285 8.29 -3.57 -4.35
C ILE A 285 9.31 -2.90 -3.43
N ASP A 286 10.55 -2.83 -3.90
CA ASP A 286 11.58 -1.98 -3.30
C ASP A 286 11.51 -0.54 -3.85
N MET A 287 12.36 0.34 -3.33
CA MET A 287 12.41 1.76 -3.71
C MET A 287 12.82 1.97 -5.19
N ALA A 288 13.53 1.02 -5.80
CA ALA A 288 13.88 1.07 -7.21
C ALA A 288 12.77 0.49 -8.12
N GLY A 289 11.65 0.04 -7.54
CA GLY A 289 10.52 -0.54 -8.25
C GLY A 289 10.63 -2.03 -8.57
N ASN A 290 11.66 -2.72 -8.05
CA ASN A 290 11.80 -4.15 -8.27
C ASN A 290 10.81 -4.93 -7.39
N THR A 291 10.21 -5.97 -7.95
CA THR A 291 9.33 -6.87 -7.22
C THR A 291 10.12 -7.66 -6.16
N ILE A 292 9.71 -7.54 -4.90
CA ILE A 292 10.23 -8.31 -3.77
C ILE A 292 9.46 -9.63 -3.67
N ARG A 293 8.14 -9.56 -3.69
CA ARG A 293 7.24 -10.72 -3.65
C ARG A 293 5.88 -10.39 -4.25
N GLN A 294 5.19 -11.41 -4.78
CA GLN A 294 3.86 -11.25 -5.34
C GLN A 294 3.03 -12.54 -5.31
N THR A 295 1.70 -12.36 -5.28
CA THR A 295 0.70 -13.43 -5.51
C THR A 295 -0.46 -12.88 -6.35
N SER A 296 -1.32 -13.77 -6.87
CA SER A 296 -2.45 -13.40 -7.72
C SER A 296 -3.79 -13.79 -7.09
N ILE A 297 -4.87 -13.12 -7.52
CA ILE A 297 -6.26 -13.52 -7.18
C ILE A 297 -6.53 -14.99 -7.54
N THR A 298 -6.04 -15.44 -8.68
CA THR A 298 -6.17 -16.85 -9.09
C THR A 298 -5.58 -17.79 -8.05
N ARG A 299 -4.37 -17.47 -7.55
CA ARG A 299 -3.72 -18.28 -6.53
C ARG A 299 -4.42 -18.21 -5.18
N ILE A 300 -4.84 -17.02 -4.75
CA ILE A 300 -5.61 -16.83 -3.52
C ILE A 300 -6.90 -17.66 -3.57
N ASN A 301 -7.63 -17.63 -4.68
CA ASN A 301 -8.86 -18.40 -4.82
C ASN A 301 -8.64 -19.92 -4.75
N GLN A 302 -7.50 -20.44 -5.21
CA GLN A 302 -7.12 -21.84 -5.00
C GLN A 302 -6.98 -22.17 -3.50
N GLN A 303 -6.40 -21.27 -2.73
CA GLN A 303 -6.22 -21.44 -1.29
C GLN A 303 -7.55 -21.32 -0.53
N LEU A 304 -8.37 -20.30 -0.86
CA LEU A 304 -9.69 -20.10 -0.28
C LEU A 304 -10.60 -21.31 -0.51
N ALA A 305 -10.57 -21.91 -1.72
CA ALA A 305 -11.32 -23.11 -2.01
C ALA A 305 -10.93 -24.30 -1.12
N LEU A 306 -9.65 -24.47 -0.79
CA LEU A 306 -9.18 -25.50 0.15
C LEU A 306 -9.65 -25.25 1.59
N LEU A 307 -9.88 -24.00 1.94
CA LEU A 307 -10.40 -23.57 3.23
C LEU A 307 -11.94 -23.54 3.30
N GLY A 308 -12.62 -23.86 2.17
CA GLY A 308 -14.09 -23.79 2.07
C GLY A 308 -14.64 -22.37 2.11
N GLN A 309 -13.82 -21.37 1.75
CA GLN A 309 -14.19 -19.96 1.71
C GLN A 309 -14.65 -19.53 0.31
N LEU A 310 -15.46 -18.47 0.24
CA LEU A 310 -15.87 -17.86 -1.02
C LEU A 310 -14.68 -17.28 -1.78
N PRO A 311 -14.70 -17.33 -3.13
CA PRO A 311 -13.67 -16.70 -3.93
C PRO A 311 -13.73 -15.17 -3.83
N VAL A 312 -12.60 -14.53 -4.07
CA VAL A 312 -12.47 -13.08 -4.21
C VAL A 312 -12.34 -12.70 -5.69
N VAL A 313 -12.80 -11.50 -6.06
CA VAL A 313 -12.83 -11.02 -7.45
C VAL A 313 -11.74 -10.00 -7.75
N GLY A 314 -11.17 -9.36 -6.75
CA GLY A 314 -10.07 -8.41 -6.89
C GLY A 314 -9.57 -7.94 -5.53
N PHE A 315 -8.26 -7.64 -5.44
CA PHE A 315 -7.69 -6.88 -4.32
C PHE A 315 -8.08 -5.42 -4.47
N ASN A 316 -8.33 -4.71 -3.38
CA ASN A 316 -8.63 -3.29 -3.48
C ASN A 316 -8.41 -2.55 -2.16
N HIS A 317 -8.31 -1.24 -2.26
CA HIS A 317 -8.31 -0.22 -1.22
C HIS A 317 -7.18 -0.27 -0.22
N ASP A 318 -6.89 -1.40 0.47
CA ASP A 318 -5.92 -1.40 1.55
C ASP A 318 -5.21 -2.73 1.79
N SER A 319 -3.99 -2.66 2.34
CA SER A 319 -3.23 -3.78 2.89
C SER A 319 -2.21 -3.27 3.90
N GLU A 320 -1.82 -4.10 4.88
CA GLU A 320 -0.92 -3.71 5.95
C GLU A 320 0.01 -4.85 6.36
N ILE A 321 1.32 -4.57 6.49
CA ILE A 321 2.28 -5.55 7.02
C ILE A 321 2.22 -5.52 8.55
N LEU A 322 2.03 -6.69 9.13
CA LEU A 322 1.96 -6.90 10.57
C LEU A 322 3.36 -7.05 11.20
N PRO A 323 3.50 -6.79 12.52
CA PRO A 323 4.79 -6.95 13.21
C PRO A 323 5.42 -8.34 13.12
N ASN A 324 4.62 -9.39 12.93
CA ASN A 324 5.08 -10.77 12.71
C ASN A 324 5.57 -11.03 11.27
N GLY A 325 5.43 -10.05 10.36
CA GLY A 325 5.78 -10.10 8.94
C GLY A 325 4.71 -10.72 8.04
N HIS A 326 3.54 -11.07 8.58
CA HIS A 326 2.36 -11.36 7.80
C HIS A 326 1.81 -10.10 7.13
N THR A 327 0.84 -10.25 6.26
CA THR A 327 0.22 -9.12 5.57
C THR A 327 -1.29 -9.27 5.58
N LEU A 328 -1.98 -8.31 6.18
CA LEU A 328 -3.42 -8.17 5.99
C LEU A 328 -3.69 -7.61 4.60
N VAL A 329 -4.57 -8.25 3.86
CA VAL A 329 -4.95 -7.87 2.49
C VAL A 329 -6.46 -7.80 2.42
N LYS A 330 -6.97 -6.73 1.84
CA LYS A 330 -8.39 -6.57 1.58
C LYS A 330 -8.71 -6.97 0.13
N ALA A 331 -9.86 -7.66 -0.06
CA ALA A 331 -10.36 -8.03 -1.36
C ALA A 331 -11.90 -7.98 -1.38
N SER A 332 -12.50 -7.95 -2.58
CA SER A 332 -13.95 -8.03 -2.73
C SER A 332 -14.42 -9.45 -3.05
N GLN A 333 -15.59 -9.80 -2.52
CA GLN A 333 -16.32 -11.03 -2.79
C GLN A 333 -17.66 -10.71 -3.45
N GLU A 334 -18.16 -11.62 -4.28
CA GLU A 334 -19.41 -11.48 -5.00
C GLU A 334 -20.27 -12.74 -4.75
N GLU A 335 -21.55 -12.55 -4.42
CA GLU A 335 -22.49 -13.66 -4.18
C GLU A 335 -23.91 -13.28 -4.59
N VAL A 336 -24.64 -14.23 -5.21
CA VAL A 336 -26.05 -14.06 -5.61
C VAL A 336 -26.98 -14.55 -4.51
N PHE A 337 -27.79 -13.65 -3.98
CA PHE A 337 -28.77 -13.92 -2.94
C PHE A 337 -30.19 -14.07 -3.49
N PRO A 338 -31.09 -14.82 -2.79
CA PRO A 338 -32.45 -15.00 -3.23
C PRO A 338 -33.27 -13.70 -3.22
N ALA A 339 -34.38 -13.69 -3.96
CA ALA A 339 -35.35 -12.62 -3.88
C ALA A 339 -35.82 -12.37 -2.44
N GLY A 340 -35.97 -11.09 -2.08
CA GLY A 340 -36.24 -10.62 -0.72
C GLY A 340 -35.02 -10.03 -0.02
N THR A 341 -33.80 -10.47 -0.37
CA THR A 341 -32.56 -9.91 0.20
C THR A 341 -32.42 -8.45 -0.20
N GLN A 342 -32.15 -7.58 0.76
CA GLN A 342 -32.10 -6.13 0.60
C GLN A 342 -33.35 -5.53 -0.09
N GLY A 343 -34.50 -6.22 -0.02
CA GLY A 343 -35.76 -5.80 -0.66
C GLY A 343 -35.85 -6.06 -2.16
N ALA A 344 -34.95 -6.83 -2.73
CA ALA A 344 -34.96 -7.18 -4.16
C ALA A 344 -36.16 -8.06 -4.51
N THR A 345 -36.77 -7.84 -5.68
CA THR A 345 -37.94 -8.64 -6.17
C THR A 345 -37.55 -9.89 -6.94
N ALA A 346 -36.25 -10.03 -7.29
CA ALA A 346 -35.64 -11.19 -7.97
C ALA A 346 -34.32 -11.52 -7.24
N PRO A 347 -33.65 -12.64 -7.58
CA PRO A 347 -32.30 -12.87 -7.10
C PRO A 347 -31.40 -11.65 -7.39
N VAL A 348 -30.59 -11.26 -6.42
CA VAL A 348 -29.76 -10.07 -6.46
C VAL A 348 -28.31 -10.44 -6.23
N ASP A 349 -27.44 -9.90 -7.06
CA ASP A 349 -26.02 -10.00 -6.89
C ASP A 349 -25.52 -8.91 -5.93
N ILE A 350 -24.68 -9.29 -4.99
CA ILE A 350 -24.17 -8.42 -3.94
C ILE A 350 -22.65 -8.50 -3.88
N LEU A 351 -22.01 -7.36 -3.92
CA LEU A 351 -20.59 -7.18 -3.73
C LEU A 351 -20.33 -6.85 -2.25
N GLY A 352 -19.59 -7.71 -1.57
CA GLY A 352 -19.13 -7.52 -0.20
C GLY A 352 -17.62 -7.57 -0.13
N ASP A 353 -17.08 -7.53 1.08
CA ASP A 353 -15.64 -7.45 1.31
C ASP A 353 -15.11 -8.61 2.16
N CYS A 354 -13.83 -8.91 1.95
CA CYS A 354 -13.08 -9.95 2.63
C CYS A 354 -11.73 -9.39 3.09
N ILE A 355 -11.27 -9.82 4.26
CA ILE A 355 -9.92 -9.57 4.77
C ILE A 355 -9.23 -10.92 4.91
N MET A 356 -7.98 -10.98 4.47
CA MET A 356 -7.14 -12.17 4.60
C MET A 356 -5.84 -11.82 5.29
N ASP A 357 -5.39 -12.69 6.20
CA ASP A 357 -4.02 -12.68 6.70
C ASP A 357 -3.17 -13.63 5.85
N LEU A 358 -2.19 -13.08 5.16
CA LEU A 358 -1.22 -13.83 4.37
C LEU A 358 0.09 -13.95 5.14
N ASP A 359 0.59 -15.16 5.28
CA ASP A 359 1.91 -15.42 5.86
C ASP A 359 3.06 -14.84 4.99
N LYS A 360 4.31 -14.99 5.44
CA LYS A 360 5.51 -14.53 4.71
C LYS A 360 5.67 -15.18 3.34
N ASN A 361 5.05 -16.33 3.11
CA ASN A 361 5.04 -17.06 1.84
C ASN A 361 3.75 -16.91 1.06
N MET A 362 2.94 -15.89 1.37
CA MET A 362 1.68 -15.58 0.70
C MET A 362 0.59 -16.66 0.88
N GLN A 363 0.69 -17.47 1.94
CA GLN A 363 -0.34 -18.45 2.25
C GLN A 363 -1.41 -17.82 3.14
N VAL A 364 -2.68 -18.16 2.88
CA VAL A 364 -3.83 -17.63 3.64
C VAL A 364 -3.94 -18.38 4.97
N ASP A 365 -3.72 -17.67 6.07
CA ASP A 365 -3.80 -18.21 7.43
C ASP A 365 -5.12 -17.88 8.13
N TRP A 366 -5.71 -16.73 7.85
CA TRP A 366 -6.97 -16.29 8.44
C TRP A 366 -7.82 -15.54 7.42
N VAL A 367 -9.15 -15.66 7.54
CA VAL A 367 -10.12 -15.05 6.61
C VAL A 367 -11.31 -14.49 7.39
N TRP A 368 -11.66 -13.24 7.08
CA TRP A 368 -12.91 -12.62 7.50
C TRP A 368 -13.73 -12.22 6.27
N SER A 369 -15.03 -12.51 6.29
CA SER A 369 -15.94 -12.16 5.19
C SER A 369 -17.15 -11.40 5.71
N ALA A 370 -17.48 -10.28 5.09
CA ALA A 370 -18.68 -9.51 5.41
C ALA A 370 -19.96 -10.37 5.32
N PHE A 371 -20.03 -11.30 4.38
CA PHE A 371 -21.17 -12.20 4.23
C PHE A 371 -21.36 -13.15 5.42
N THR A 372 -20.31 -13.43 6.18
CA THR A 372 -20.37 -14.30 7.37
C THR A 372 -20.74 -13.52 8.64
N TYR A 373 -20.18 -12.31 8.80
CA TYR A 373 -20.21 -11.60 10.09
C TYR A 373 -21.22 -10.45 10.14
N LEU A 374 -21.73 -9.98 8.99
CA LEU A 374 -22.62 -8.83 8.95
C LEU A 374 -24.04 -9.22 8.50
N ASN A 375 -25.01 -8.36 8.83
CA ASN A 375 -26.39 -8.55 8.40
C ASN A 375 -26.57 -8.14 6.94
N ILE A 376 -26.65 -9.12 6.04
CA ILE A 376 -26.80 -8.92 4.60
C ILE A 376 -28.01 -8.04 4.21
N ASN A 377 -29.04 -7.94 5.07
CA ASN A 377 -30.22 -7.11 4.83
C ASN A 377 -30.04 -5.65 5.29
N GLN A 378 -28.90 -5.29 5.90
CA GLN A 378 -28.55 -3.90 6.14
C GLN A 378 -28.14 -3.28 4.80
N LYS A 379 -29.05 -2.50 4.24
CA LYS A 379 -28.87 -1.92 2.92
C LYS A 379 -28.06 -0.64 2.98
N ASP A 380 -27.24 -0.41 1.94
CA ASP A 380 -26.61 0.90 1.71
C ASP A 380 -27.64 2.03 1.70
N PRO A 381 -27.45 3.12 2.48
CA PRO A 381 -28.34 4.27 2.52
C PRO A 381 -28.60 4.97 1.17
N LEU A 382 -27.64 4.89 0.25
CA LEU A 382 -27.72 5.54 -1.07
C LEU A 382 -28.05 4.57 -2.21
N ASN A 383 -28.08 3.27 -1.93
CA ASN A 383 -28.31 2.18 -2.89
C ASN A 383 -27.30 2.18 -4.05
N GLU A 384 -26.05 2.35 -3.73
CA GLU A 384 -24.96 2.30 -4.70
C GLU A 384 -24.84 0.91 -5.35
N THR A 385 -24.41 0.88 -6.59
CA THR A 385 -24.24 -0.35 -7.36
C THR A 385 -22.95 -0.32 -8.14
N CYS A 386 -22.31 -1.47 -8.25
CA CYS A 386 -21.20 -1.71 -9.17
C CYS A 386 -21.72 -2.29 -10.49
N THR A 387 -21.07 -1.89 -11.59
CA THR A 387 -21.33 -2.50 -12.92
C THR A 387 -20.03 -3.06 -13.48
N ALA A 388 -20.14 -4.08 -14.32
CA ALA A 388 -18.97 -4.71 -14.96
C ALA A 388 -18.13 -3.75 -15.83
N THR A 389 -18.66 -2.56 -16.14
CA THR A 389 -17.98 -1.52 -16.93
C THR A 389 -17.48 -0.33 -16.11
N SER A 390 -17.82 -0.26 -14.82
CA SER A 390 -17.34 0.80 -13.94
C SER A 390 -15.86 0.62 -13.62
N VAL A 391 -15.10 1.71 -13.72
CA VAL A 391 -13.63 1.66 -13.50
C VAL A 391 -13.25 1.67 -12.02
N ASP A 392 -14.14 2.14 -11.17
CA ASP A 392 -14.04 2.23 -9.72
C ASP A 392 -14.53 0.97 -8.98
N CYS A 393 -15.10 0.01 -9.72
CA CYS A 393 -15.55 -1.27 -9.21
C CYS A 393 -14.52 -2.39 -9.49
N PRO A 394 -14.43 -3.42 -8.63
CA PRO A 394 -13.71 -4.63 -8.97
C PRO A 394 -14.38 -5.35 -10.15
N PRO A 395 -13.68 -6.29 -10.82
CA PRO A 395 -14.30 -7.12 -11.84
C PRO A 395 -15.50 -7.87 -11.28
N LEU A 396 -16.67 -7.76 -11.92
CA LEU A 396 -17.85 -8.57 -11.60
C LEU A 396 -17.86 -9.82 -12.47
N VAL A 397 -18.13 -10.99 -11.86
CA VAL A 397 -18.08 -12.30 -12.54
C VAL A 397 -19.41 -13.07 -12.51
N LEU A 398 -20.34 -12.71 -11.61
CA LEU A 398 -21.62 -13.41 -11.45
C LEU A 398 -22.76 -12.74 -12.20
N ALA A 399 -22.83 -11.40 -12.18
CA ALA A 399 -23.82 -10.62 -12.91
C ALA A 399 -23.23 -9.30 -13.44
N PRO A 400 -23.85 -8.66 -14.45
CA PRO A 400 -23.36 -7.38 -14.98
C PRO A 400 -23.55 -6.21 -14.02
N VAL A 401 -24.34 -6.35 -12.96
CA VAL A 401 -24.62 -5.34 -11.93
C VAL A 401 -24.74 -6.04 -10.58
N ALA A 402 -24.04 -5.53 -9.57
CA ALA A 402 -24.14 -5.97 -8.18
C ALA A 402 -24.49 -4.78 -7.28
N ASN A 403 -25.24 -5.03 -6.18
CA ASN A 403 -25.36 -4.04 -5.12
C ASN A 403 -24.00 -3.89 -4.44
N ASP A 404 -23.46 -2.69 -4.38
CA ASP A 404 -22.21 -2.38 -3.70
C ASP A 404 -22.51 -2.20 -2.20
N TRP A 405 -22.41 -3.30 -1.44
CA TRP A 405 -22.99 -3.38 -0.11
C TRP A 405 -22.14 -2.74 0.99
N THR A 406 -20.89 -3.15 1.08
CA THR A 406 -20.01 -2.71 2.19
C THR A 406 -19.00 -1.66 1.78
N HIS A 407 -18.36 -1.83 0.63
CA HIS A 407 -17.33 -0.95 0.09
C HIS A 407 -16.29 -0.59 1.16
N MET A 408 -15.70 -1.61 1.78
CA MET A 408 -14.66 -1.43 2.78
C MET A 408 -13.47 -0.74 2.14
N ASN A 409 -13.06 0.41 2.66
CA ASN A 409 -12.03 1.25 2.02
C ASN A 409 -10.82 1.55 2.89
N SER A 410 -10.78 1.08 4.13
CA SER A 410 -9.57 1.11 4.94
C SER A 410 -9.50 -0.06 5.91
N LEU A 411 -8.25 -0.42 6.23
CA LEU A 411 -7.89 -1.44 7.19
C LEU A 411 -6.73 -0.90 8.03
N ASN A 412 -6.85 -0.98 9.35
CA ASN A 412 -5.84 -0.50 10.28
C ASN A 412 -5.66 -1.53 11.40
N TYR A 413 -4.45 -2.04 11.56
CA TYR A 413 -4.10 -2.94 12.66
C TYR A 413 -3.87 -2.15 13.94
N ILE A 414 -4.41 -2.62 15.06
CA ILE A 414 -4.29 -1.99 16.39
C ILE A 414 -3.26 -2.77 17.22
N PRO A 415 -2.00 -2.32 17.32
CA PRO A 415 -0.92 -3.09 17.98
C PRO A 415 -1.21 -3.39 19.46
N SER A 416 -1.94 -2.51 20.15
CA SER A 416 -2.21 -2.65 21.59
C SER A 416 -3.17 -3.78 21.93
N SER A 417 -4.09 -4.14 21.02
CA SER A 417 -5.05 -5.23 21.24
C SER A 417 -4.84 -6.40 20.29
N GLY A 418 -4.13 -6.21 19.19
CA GLY A 418 -3.98 -7.20 18.13
C GLY A 418 -5.22 -7.31 17.23
N ASP A 419 -6.17 -6.37 17.34
CA ASP A 419 -7.39 -6.33 16.55
C ASP A 419 -7.24 -5.48 15.30
N ILE A 420 -8.29 -5.42 14.47
CA ILE A 420 -8.32 -4.58 13.28
C ILE A 420 -9.52 -3.64 13.29
N LEU A 421 -9.26 -2.42 12.78
CA LEU A 421 -10.27 -1.42 12.52
C LEU A 421 -10.53 -1.34 11.01
N VAL A 422 -11.79 -1.28 10.60
CA VAL A 422 -12.17 -1.17 9.19
C VAL A 422 -13.25 -0.13 8.97
N SER A 423 -13.20 0.54 7.82
CA SER A 423 -14.21 1.49 7.38
C SER A 423 -15.13 0.86 6.35
N LEU A 424 -16.42 0.76 6.64
CA LEU A 424 -17.47 0.36 5.71
C LEU A 424 -18.13 1.61 5.12
N ARG A 425 -17.62 2.08 3.96
CA ARG A 425 -18.07 3.31 3.31
C ARG A 425 -19.60 3.32 3.11
N ASN A 426 -20.12 2.28 2.48
CA ASN A 426 -21.53 2.21 2.09
C ASN A 426 -22.48 1.88 3.24
N GLN A 427 -21.97 1.66 4.46
CA GLN A 427 -22.78 1.49 5.65
C GLN A 427 -22.76 2.71 6.58
N ASP A 428 -21.92 3.73 6.31
CA ASP A 428 -21.66 4.84 7.24
C ASP A 428 -21.15 4.34 8.60
N GLU A 429 -20.31 3.29 8.62
CA GLU A 429 -19.89 2.60 9.83
C GLU A 429 -18.37 2.32 9.84
N VAL A 430 -17.83 2.26 11.06
CA VAL A 430 -16.47 1.76 11.34
C VAL A 430 -16.61 0.58 12.30
N LEU A 431 -15.93 -0.52 12.00
CA LEU A 431 -15.96 -1.72 12.84
C LEU A 431 -14.60 -1.98 13.48
N LYS A 432 -14.61 -2.44 14.72
CA LYS A 432 -13.48 -3.13 15.32
C LYS A 432 -13.76 -4.63 15.33
N ILE A 433 -12.82 -5.40 14.78
CA ILE A 433 -12.96 -6.85 14.56
C ILE A 433 -11.94 -7.57 15.44
N ASP A 434 -12.38 -8.64 16.13
CA ASP A 434 -11.53 -9.55 16.88
C ASP A 434 -10.62 -10.34 15.93
N PHE A 435 -9.47 -9.78 15.63
CA PHE A 435 -8.41 -10.44 14.88
C PHE A 435 -7.41 -11.12 15.80
N ASN A 436 -7.11 -10.52 16.95
CA ASN A 436 -6.22 -11.03 17.99
C ASN A 436 -4.94 -11.66 17.41
N ASN A 437 -4.23 -10.93 16.55
CA ASN A 437 -2.99 -11.37 15.89
C ASN A 437 -3.14 -12.66 15.03
N GLY A 438 -4.28 -12.84 14.38
CA GLY A 438 -4.57 -13.99 13.50
C GLY A 438 -5.22 -15.19 14.18
N VAL A 439 -5.53 -15.10 15.49
CA VAL A 439 -6.20 -16.18 16.24
C VAL A 439 -7.58 -15.79 16.77
N GLY A 440 -8.04 -14.58 16.47
CA GLY A 440 -9.35 -14.07 16.84
C GLY A 440 -10.50 -14.75 16.12
N THR A 441 -11.70 -14.60 16.68
CA THR A 441 -12.92 -15.23 16.17
C THR A 441 -13.47 -14.54 14.92
N GLY A 442 -13.06 -13.29 14.64
CA GLY A 442 -13.64 -12.45 13.60
C GLY A 442 -14.91 -11.73 14.03
N ASP A 443 -15.35 -11.88 15.27
CA ASP A 443 -16.52 -11.19 15.78
C ASP A 443 -16.35 -9.68 15.72
N VAL A 444 -17.44 -8.95 15.40
CA VAL A 444 -17.46 -7.49 15.49
C VAL A 444 -17.54 -7.10 16.96
N LEU A 445 -16.45 -6.56 17.51
CA LEU A 445 -16.36 -6.14 18.93
C LEU A 445 -17.23 -4.91 19.19
N TRP A 446 -17.23 -3.96 18.25
CA TRP A 446 -18.12 -2.80 18.27
C TRP A 446 -18.24 -2.16 16.86
N THR A 447 -19.30 -1.39 16.72
CA THR A 447 -19.60 -0.57 15.54
C THR A 447 -19.68 0.90 15.95
N LEU A 448 -18.91 1.78 15.29
CA LEU A 448 -18.97 3.22 15.42
C LEU A 448 -19.69 3.81 14.21
N GLY A 449 -20.62 4.70 14.43
CA GLY A 449 -21.46 5.33 13.42
C GLY A 449 -22.82 5.68 13.99
N LYS A 450 -23.65 6.36 13.21
CA LYS A 450 -24.96 6.83 13.67
C LYS A 450 -25.88 5.71 14.17
N LYS A 451 -25.74 4.50 13.61
CA LYS A 451 -26.54 3.30 13.97
C LYS A 451 -25.78 2.32 14.85
N GLY A 452 -24.51 2.63 15.19
CA GLY A 452 -23.62 1.75 15.95
C GLY A 452 -23.84 1.77 17.44
N ASN A 453 -22.84 1.27 18.17
CA ASN A 453 -22.90 1.11 19.63
C ASN A 453 -22.68 2.42 20.42
N PHE A 454 -22.06 3.43 19.79
CA PHE A 454 -21.62 4.63 20.50
C PHE A 454 -22.65 5.75 20.50
N THR A 455 -22.72 6.47 21.62
CA THR A 455 -23.52 7.68 21.76
C THR A 455 -22.65 8.92 21.59
N MET A 456 -22.99 9.80 20.64
CA MET A 456 -22.32 11.08 20.45
C MET A 456 -22.64 12.03 21.61
N THR A 457 -21.59 12.60 22.20
CA THR A 457 -21.69 13.50 23.37
C THR A 457 -21.05 14.85 23.06
N GLY A 458 -21.53 15.91 23.71
CA GLY A 458 -20.91 17.25 23.69
C GLY A 458 -20.98 18.01 22.36
N SER A 459 -21.56 17.45 21.30
CA SER A 459 -21.65 18.12 20.01
C SER A 459 -22.94 18.94 19.89
N THR A 460 -22.82 20.15 19.35
CA THR A 460 -23.95 21.00 18.94
C THR A 460 -24.18 20.95 17.42
N ASP A 461 -23.36 20.21 16.70
CA ASP A 461 -23.54 19.98 15.25
C ASP A 461 -24.82 19.15 15.04
N PRO A 462 -25.76 19.57 14.19
CA PRO A 462 -26.97 18.81 13.89
C PRO A 462 -26.66 17.48 13.15
N TRP A 463 -25.46 17.37 12.56
CA TRP A 463 -25.00 16.22 11.78
C TRP A 463 -23.58 15.82 12.22
N PRO A 464 -23.37 15.37 13.47
CA PRO A 464 -22.03 15.15 14.01
C PRO A 464 -21.36 13.87 13.50
N TRP A 465 -22.12 12.97 12.86
CA TRP A 465 -21.62 11.70 12.36
C TRP A 465 -21.11 11.81 10.93
N PHE A 466 -20.04 11.08 10.66
CA PHE A 466 -19.51 10.87 9.32
C PHE A 466 -20.47 10.04 8.45
N SER A 467 -20.24 10.08 7.15
CA SER A 467 -20.91 9.19 6.19
C SER A 467 -20.05 9.00 4.94
N HIS A 468 -20.05 7.79 4.39
CA HIS A 468 -19.24 7.39 3.23
C HIS A 468 -17.74 7.72 3.41
N GLN A 469 -17.28 7.61 4.64
CA GLN A 469 -15.95 8.00 5.10
C GLN A 469 -14.85 7.14 4.46
N HIS A 470 -13.62 7.70 4.41
CA HIS A 470 -12.41 7.02 3.98
C HIS A 470 -11.32 7.08 5.04
N ASP A 471 -10.40 6.11 4.97
CA ASP A 471 -9.12 6.07 5.68
C ASP A 471 -9.24 6.30 7.17
N VAL A 472 -9.84 5.34 7.85
CA VAL A 472 -10.04 5.38 9.31
C VAL A 472 -8.77 4.89 10.00
N ASN A 473 -8.22 5.72 10.90
CA ASN A 473 -7.03 5.40 11.68
C ASN A 473 -7.34 5.42 13.16
N TYR A 474 -6.76 4.45 13.89
CA TYR A 474 -6.86 4.34 15.34
C TYR A 474 -5.56 4.78 16.00
N GLU A 475 -5.63 5.73 16.91
CA GLU A 475 -4.48 6.31 17.58
C GLU A 475 -4.58 6.13 19.10
N LEU A 476 -3.48 5.72 19.72
CA LEU A 476 -3.35 5.67 21.18
C LEU A 476 -2.49 6.84 21.66
N ASN A 477 -3.13 7.94 22.06
CA ASN A 477 -2.44 9.07 22.65
C ASN A 477 -3.01 9.35 24.07
N GLY A 478 -2.92 8.33 24.94
CA GLY A 478 -3.50 8.37 26.29
C GLY A 478 -5.02 8.23 26.35
N THR A 479 -5.70 8.50 25.26
CA THR A 479 -7.12 8.21 25.00
C THR A 479 -7.23 7.59 23.61
N SER A 480 -8.22 6.74 23.39
CA SER A 480 -8.48 6.18 22.07
C SER A 480 -9.05 7.26 21.15
N VAL A 481 -8.36 7.52 20.04
CA VAL A 481 -8.74 8.53 19.07
C VAL A 481 -8.91 7.86 17.71
N ILE A 482 -9.93 8.27 16.97
CA ILE A 482 -10.12 7.87 15.57
C ILE A 482 -10.07 9.13 14.71
N SER A 483 -9.20 9.12 13.69
CA SER A 483 -9.22 10.10 12.60
C SER A 483 -9.77 9.47 11.33
N LEU A 484 -10.48 10.26 10.52
CA LEU A 484 -11.06 9.83 9.25
C LEU A 484 -11.37 11.02 8.34
N PHE A 485 -11.48 10.75 7.05
CA PHE A 485 -12.02 11.67 6.07
C PHE A 485 -13.52 11.42 5.88
N ASP A 486 -14.38 12.34 6.34
CA ASP A 486 -15.83 12.30 6.15
C ASP A 486 -16.20 12.85 4.76
N ASN A 487 -16.38 11.99 3.77
CA ASN A 487 -16.88 12.40 2.47
C ASN A 487 -18.26 13.05 2.59
N GLY A 488 -19.10 12.57 3.50
CA GLY A 488 -20.34 13.21 3.86
C GLY A 488 -21.52 12.93 2.93
N ASN A 489 -21.44 11.94 2.03
CA ASN A 489 -22.43 11.71 0.98
C ASN A 489 -23.86 11.65 1.51
N THR A 490 -24.16 10.78 2.49
CA THR A 490 -25.50 10.65 3.07
C THR A 490 -25.98 11.96 3.72
N ARG A 491 -25.07 12.75 4.32
CA ARG A 491 -25.35 14.04 4.92
C ARG A 491 -25.63 15.10 3.85
N ILE A 492 -24.78 15.18 2.84
CA ILE A 492 -24.81 16.20 1.77
C ILE A 492 -26.03 16.00 0.87
N TYR A 493 -26.39 14.77 0.52
CA TYR A 493 -27.63 14.51 -0.23
C TYR A 493 -28.89 14.95 0.51
N LYS A 494 -28.87 14.95 1.85
CA LYS A 494 -29.98 15.47 2.66
C LYS A 494 -29.92 16.98 2.87
N ASN A 495 -28.74 17.57 2.79
CA ASN A 495 -28.46 18.99 3.06
C ASN A 495 -27.55 19.55 1.96
N PRO A 496 -28.09 19.85 0.77
CA PRO A 496 -27.31 20.41 -0.32
C PRO A 496 -26.62 21.74 0.09
N GLY A 497 -25.33 21.84 -0.23
CA GLY A 497 -24.47 22.97 0.13
C GLY A 497 -23.51 22.69 1.30
N GLU A 498 -23.64 21.55 1.96
CA GLU A 498 -22.61 21.03 2.88
C GLU A 498 -21.40 20.53 2.09
N VAL A 499 -20.25 20.38 2.76
CA VAL A 499 -18.98 19.92 2.18
C VAL A 499 -18.43 18.72 2.94
N SER A 500 -17.40 18.05 2.41
CA SER A 500 -16.66 17.01 3.11
C SER A 500 -15.93 17.57 4.33
N ARG A 501 -15.53 16.72 5.26
CA ARG A 501 -14.91 17.12 6.52
C ARG A 501 -13.71 16.25 6.89
N GLY A 502 -12.71 16.84 7.53
CA GLY A 502 -11.75 16.12 8.34
C GLY A 502 -12.31 15.93 9.74
N GLN A 503 -12.43 14.71 10.22
CA GLN A 503 -12.94 14.43 11.57
C GLN A 503 -11.93 13.70 12.44
N VAL A 504 -11.86 14.11 13.71
CA VAL A 504 -11.14 13.41 14.77
C VAL A 504 -12.09 13.19 15.93
N LEU A 505 -12.19 11.95 16.37
CA LEU A 505 -13.16 11.46 17.34
C LEU A 505 -12.43 10.91 18.57
N ASN A 506 -12.71 11.43 19.77
CA ASN A 506 -12.34 10.77 21.02
C ASN A 506 -13.37 9.70 21.33
N ILE A 507 -12.95 8.46 21.54
CA ILE A 507 -13.83 7.35 21.88
C ILE A 507 -13.55 6.81 23.27
N ASP A 508 -14.61 6.42 23.99
CA ASP A 508 -14.55 5.64 25.22
C ASP A 508 -15.23 4.29 24.96
N GLU A 509 -14.42 3.27 24.70
CA GLU A 509 -14.91 1.91 24.41
C GLU A 509 -15.62 1.27 25.61
N SER A 510 -15.31 1.71 26.84
CA SER A 510 -15.92 1.17 28.05
C SER A 510 -17.31 1.73 28.30
N ALA A 511 -17.52 3.00 28.00
CA ALA A 511 -18.80 3.71 28.18
C ALA A 511 -19.63 3.73 26.87
N PHE A 512 -19.07 3.31 25.75
CA PHE A 512 -19.63 3.48 24.41
C PHE A 512 -20.07 4.92 24.12
N THR A 513 -19.18 5.85 24.43
CA THR A 513 -19.38 7.27 24.13
C THR A 513 -18.31 7.79 23.17
N VAL A 514 -18.69 8.78 22.39
CA VAL A 514 -17.81 9.44 21.43
C VAL A 514 -18.03 10.94 21.45
N SER A 515 -16.96 11.72 21.25
CA SER A 515 -17.05 13.18 21.12
C SER A 515 -16.16 13.65 19.97
N LEU A 516 -16.55 14.74 19.33
CA LEU A 516 -15.75 15.38 18.28
C LEU A 516 -14.58 16.15 18.91
N ALA A 517 -13.34 15.72 18.63
CA ALA A 517 -12.15 16.49 18.96
C ALA A 517 -11.83 17.51 17.84
N MET A 518 -12.10 17.12 16.58
CA MET A 518 -11.98 18.00 15.42
C MET A 518 -13.13 17.69 14.45
N ASN A 519 -13.66 18.72 13.81
CA ASN A 519 -14.69 18.62 12.77
C ASN A 519 -14.56 19.83 11.84
N VAL A 520 -13.69 19.72 10.83
CA VAL A 520 -13.27 20.83 9.97
C VAL A 520 -13.78 20.62 8.56
N ASN A 521 -14.47 21.65 8.02
CA ASN A 521 -14.93 21.62 6.65
C ASN A 521 -13.76 21.70 5.67
N MET A 522 -13.77 20.83 4.67
CA MET A 522 -12.86 20.86 3.54
C MET A 522 -13.28 21.95 2.53
N PRO A 523 -12.41 22.30 1.56
CA PRO A 523 -12.74 23.33 0.56
C PRO A 523 -13.99 23.04 -0.28
N GLY A 524 -14.37 21.77 -0.41
CA GLY A 524 -15.52 21.35 -1.20
C GLY A 524 -16.04 19.96 -0.84
N PHE A 525 -16.95 19.46 -1.67
CA PHE A 525 -17.45 18.10 -1.59
C PHE A 525 -16.58 17.15 -2.44
N SER A 526 -15.96 16.18 -1.79
CA SER A 526 -15.25 15.05 -2.40
C SER A 526 -16.13 13.79 -2.23
N PRO A 527 -16.84 13.32 -3.27
CA PRO A 527 -17.84 12.24 -3.13
C PRO A 527 -17.23 10.86 -2.85
N ALA A 528 -15.95 10.70 -3.09
CA ALA A 528 -15.19 9.47 -2.84
C ALA A 528 -13.74 9.82 -2.59
N LEU A 529 -12.94 8.83 -2.19
CA LEU A 529 -11.51 8.94 -1.95
C LEU A 529 -11.19 9.84 -0.74
N GLY A 530 -9.93 9.92 -0.39
CA GLY A 530 -9.46 10.75 0.71
C GLY A 530 -8.75 9.96 1.79
N SER A 531 -7.97 10.66 2.60
CA SER A 531 -7.27 10.09 3.75
C SER A 531 -7.20 11.03 4.93
N ALA A 532 -6.87 10.45 6.10
CA ALA A 532 -6.63 11.17 7.34
C ALA A 532 -5.38 10.61 8.02
N GLN A 533 -4.50 11.47 8.51
CA GLN A 533 -3.30 11.07 9.21
C GLN A 533 -2.98 12.08 10.30
N ARG A 534 -2.67 11.61 11.51
CA ARG A 534 -2.08 12.46 12.54
C ARG A 534 -0.61 12.67 12.25
N LEU A 535 -0.14 13.91 12.38
CA LEU A 535 1.27 14.26 12.20
C LEU A 535 1.99 14.34 13.55
N ASP A 536 3.32 14.19 13.53
CA ASP A 536 4.18 14.22 14.72
C ASP A 536 4.09 15.53 15.50
N ASN A 537 3.87 16.65 14.79
CA ASN A 537 3.66 17.97 15.39
C ASN A 537 2.28 18.10 16.08
N GLY A 538 1.43 17.08 16.02
CA GLY A 538 0.08 17.05 16.60
C GLY A 538 -1.01 17.63 15.69
N ASN A 539 -0.68 18.09 14.49
CA ASN A 539 -1.63 18.48 13.46
C ASN A 539 -2.24 17.24 12.78
N TYR A 540 -3.22 17.45 11.92
CA TYR A 540 -3.80 16.38 11.10
C TYR A 540 -3.65 16.72 9.63
N HIS A 541 -3.22 15.73 8.86
CA HIS A 541 -3.24 15.79 7.40
C HIS A 541 -4.51 15.12 6.88
N PHE A 542 -5.19 15.79 5.97
CA PHE A 542 -6.33 15.24 5.23
C PHE A 542 -6.06 15.37 3.73
N GLU A 543 -6.40 14.33 2.98
CA GLU A 543 -6.46 14.37 1.53
C GLU A 543 -7.92 14.45 1.10
N ALA A 544 -8.31 15.53 0.41
CA ALA A 544 -9.60 15.64 -0.23
C ALA A 544 -9.46 15.21 -1.70
N GLY A 545 -9.55 13.90 -1.94
CA GLY A 545 -9.01 13.28 -3.15
C GLY A 545 -9.77 13.55 -4.44
N TRP A 546 -11.02 14.07 -4.40
CA TRP A 546 -11.84 14.27 -5.62
C TRP A 546 -12.74 15.49 -5.50
N LEU A 547 -12.15 16.65 -5.46
CA LEU A 547 -12.85 17.93 -5.47
C LEU A 547 -13.26 18.33 -6.90
N ASP A 548 -14.26 19.23 -7.02
CA ASP A 548 -14.83 19.69 -8.31
C ASP A 548 -15.12 18.56 -9.31
N TYR A 549 -15.65 17.46 -8.82
CA TYR A 549 -15.83 16.19 -9.55
C TYR A 549 -16.70 16.29 -10.83
N THR A 550 -17.39 17.41 -11.03
CA THR A 550 -18.30 17.62 -12.16
C THR A 550 -17.67 18.39 -13.33
N SER A 551 -16.62 19.17 -13.10
CA SER A 551 -16.08 20.06 -14.13
C SER A 551 -14.57 19.98 -14.33
N SER A 552 -13.79 20.04 -13.26
CA SER A 552 -12.33 20.01 -13.30
C SER A 552 -11.80 19.31 -12.04
N PRO A 553 -11.90 17.98 -11.98
CA PRO A 553 -11.51 17.22 -10.79
C PRO A 553 -10.05 17.44 -10.38
N TYR A 554 -9.84 17.56 -9.05
CA TYR A 554 -8.51 17.72 -8.47
C TYR A 554 -8.46 17.11 -7.05
N GLY A 555 -7.27 16.79 -6.58
CA GLY A 555 -6.96 16.41 -5.20
C GLY A 555 -6.38 17.60 -4.43
N GLU A 556 -6.57 17.61 -3.12
CA GLU A 556 -6.04 18.65 -2.24
C GLU A 556 -5.54 18.06 -0.92
N ALA A 557 -4.24 18.14 -0.71
CA ALA A 557 -3.54 17.77 0.50
C ALA A 557 -3.56 18.93 1.49
N ILE A 558 -4.14 18.73 2.68
CA ILE A 558 -4.44 19.79 3.65
C ILE A 558 -3.87 19.40 5.02
N GLU A 559 -3.04 20.25 5.63
CA GLU A 559 -2.66 20.14 7.03
C GLU A 559 -3.53 21.06 7.88
N VAL A 560 -4.23 20.48 8.85
CA VAL A 560 -5.13 21.18 9.77
C VAL A 560 -4.47 21.33 11.13
N LEU A 561 -4.34 22.56 11.60
CA LEU A 561 -3.83 22.89 12.93
C LEU A 561 -4.85 22.58 14.02
N PRO A 562 -4.47 22.44 15.30
CA PRO A 562 -5.39 22.15 16.41
C PRO A 562 -6.53 23.16 16.58
N ASN A 563 -6.36 24.39 16.09
CA ASN A 563 -7.41 25.43 16.09
C ASN A 563 -8.38 25.34 14.92
N GLY A 564 -8.21 24.35 14.03
CA GLY A 564 -9.05 24.13 12.85
C GLY A 564 -8.71 24.98 11.61
N THR A 565 -7.59 25.74 11.64
CA THR A 565 -7.12 26.48 10.45
C THR A 565 -6.18 25.63 9.62
N PHE A 566 -6.06 25.94 8.33
CA PHE A 566 -5.15 25.26 7.42
C PHE A 566 -3.72 25.80 7.56
N GLY A 567 -2.79 24.92 7.87
CA GLY A 567 -1.37 25.23 8.01
C GLY A 567 -0.54 24.92 6.77
N PHE A 568 -1.09 24.05 5.89
CA PHE A 568 -0.53 23.72 4.59
C PHE A 568 -1.66 23.33 3.63
N GLU A 569 -1.54 23.73 2.37
CA GLU A 569 -2.44 23.31 1.28
C GLU A 569 -1.66 23.14 -0.01
N LEU A 570 -1.83 21.98 -0.65
CA LEU A 570 -1.26 21.67 -1.95
C LEU A 570 -2.35 21.02 -2.81
N ILE A 571 -2.61 21.60 -3.98
CA ILE A 571 -3.47 21.03 -5.00
C ILE A 571 -2.63 20.25 -5.98
N ASP A 572 -3.08 19.06 -6.35
CA ASP A 572 -2.69 18.35 -7.55
C ASP A 572 -3.82 18.41 -8.58
N ASN A 573 -3.49 18.54 -9.87
CA ASN A 573 -4.48 18.60 -10.95
C ASN A 573 -4.96 17.22 -11.40
N SER A 574 -4.86 16.23 -10.53
CA SER A 574 -5.33 14.86 -10.70
C SER A 574 -6.40 14.53 -9.66
N VAL A 575 -6.89 13.31 -9.69
CA VAL A 575 -7.68 12.75 -8.59
C VAL A 575 -6.75 11.89 -7.76
N THR A 576 -6.78 11.99 -6.44
CA THR A 576 -5.87 11.29 -5.55
C THR A 576 -6.62 10.34 -4.61
N TYR A 577 -6.23 9.05 -4.62
CA TYR A 577 -6.87 8.08 -3.75
C TYR A 577 -6.55 8.35 -2.28
N ARG A 578 -5.25 8.45 -1.95
CA ARG A 578 -4.73 8.80 -0.61
C ARG A 578 -3.48 9.65 -0.70
N GLY A 579 -3.23 10.44 0.33
CA GLY A 579 -1.99 11.14 0.58
C GLY A 579 -1.37 10.70 1.90
N TYR A 580 -0.06 10.39 1.89
CA TYR A 580 0.71 10.03 3.09
C TYR A 580 1.82 11.06 3.32
N ARG A 581 1.81 11.72 4.49
CA ARG A 581 2.92 12.54 4.95
C ARG A 581 3.99 11.65 5.61
N MET A 582 5.24 11.82 5.23
CA MET A 582 6.35 10.97 5.63
C MET A 582 7.60 11.81 5.94
N ASP A 583 8.40 11.38 6.92
CA ASP A 583 9.71 11.99 7.19
C ASP A 583 10.69 11.68 6.05
N SER A 584 10.64 10.46 5.56
CA SER A 584 11.46 9.99 4.45
C SER A 584 10.76 8.83 3.71
N LEU A 585 11.26 8.45 2.55
CA LEU A 585 10.76 7.24 1.85
C LEU A 585 11.12 5.92 2.58
N TYR A 586 11.91 5.97 3.66
CA TYR A 586 12.33 4.77 4.43
C TYR A 586 11.45 4.50 5.63
N GLU A 587 10.80 5.52 6.17
CA GLU A 587 10.04 5.46 7.40
C GLU A 587 8.64 6.01 7.13
N LEU A 588 7.66 5.19 7.43
CA LEU A 588 6.31 5.64 7.65
C LEU A 588 6.14 5.67 9.16
N ASP A 589 5.82 6.82 9.71
CA ASP A 589 5.32 6.86 11.07
C ASP A 589 4.06 6.03 11.11
N ALA A 590 4.10 4.94 11.87
CA ALA A 590 2.95 4.08 11.97
C ALA A 590 1.78 4.93 12.50
N PRO A 591 0.64 4.96 11.82
CA PRO A 591 -0.53 5.60 12.38
C PRO A 591 -0.78 4.99 13.76
N GLY A 592 -0.68 5.78 14.83
CA GLY A 592 -1.02 5.35 16.18
C GLY A 592 0.10 4.74 17.04
N ASN A 593 1.37 5.10 16.87
CA ASN A 593 2.39 4.87 17.91
C ASN A 593 2.38 5.95 18.97
#